data_b748e66a6e100b47caf82a94410357ea
#
_entry.id   b748e66a6e100b47caf82a94410357ea
#
_cell.length_a   1.000
_cell.length_b   1.000
_cell.length_c   1.000
_cell.angle_alpha   90.00
_cell.angle_beta   90.00
_cell.angle_gamma   90.00
#
_symmetry.space_group_name_H-M   'P 1'
#
loop_
_entity.id
_entity.type
_entity.pdbx_description
1 polymer ?
#
loop_
_entity_poly.entity_id
_entity_poly.type
_entity_poly.pdbx_seq_one_letter_code
_entity_poly.pdbx_strand_id
1 'polypeptide(L)'
;MLITQDRNLASDILAIGKSKAVNTENRILVERINKYGYLSLANVSEVRSPAEKHSHSGYTPNQQMEIPAYECFSIAASVRKVSGKMSVSSIPGEGSTLTAERNGNRKLLRLVSAGPSGGEGTIYTTSIPGIVAKIYKPEKLNRAKFEKLSLMMTKSINCEGVCFPLALLYNDKNEFVGYLMNKAEGKELQRCVFIPQLLKKNFPGWTKVDTTTLCVTILRKLKYLHERNVILGDINPNNILVVSPSQVYFVDTDSYQIEGFPCPVGTINYTAPEIQRKEYSSFLRTLGNEYFAVATLLFMIMLPGKPPYSLQGGENQIDNIINGDFAYASGSRSTGKAPEGMWRFCWSHLPRYL
;
A
#
# COMPACT_ATOMS: atom_id res chain seq x y z
N MET A 1 -2.95 23.38 6.21
CA MET A 1 -2.51 23.93 7.50
C MET A 1 -1.77 22.84 8.24
N LEU A 2 -0.57 23.11 8.75
CA LEU A 2 0.17 22.19 9.61
C LEU A 2 0.16 22.75 11.02
N ILE A 3 -0.09 21.91 12.03
CA ILE A 3 -0.01 22.24 13.44
C ILE A 3 1.13 21.42 14.05
N THR A 4 2.16 22.07 14.61
CA THR A 4 3.30 21.37 15.21
C THR A 4 3.88 22.15 16.40
N GLN A 5 4.43 21.42 17.36
CA GLN A 5 5.27 21.96 18.44
C GLN A 5 6.76 21.89 18.09
N ASP A 6 7.11 21.12 17.07
CA ASP A 6 8.49 20.99 16.60
C ASP A 6 8.90 22.25 15.82
N ARG A 7 9.87 22.99 16.38
CA ARG A 7 10.38 24.23 15.78
C ARG A 7 11.15 23.99 14.49
N ASN A 8 11.88 22.89 14.39
CA ASN A 8 12.66 22.56 13.19
C ASN A 8 11.72 22.20 12.05
N LEU A 9 10.74 21.34 12.30
CA LEU A 9 9.73 20.98 11.31
C LEU A 9 8.93 22.22 10.86
N ALA A 10 8.57 23.11 11.77
CA ALA A 10 7.91 24.38 11.44
C ALA A 10 8.78 25.25 10.51
N SER A 11 10.09 25.35 10.82
CA SER A 11 11.06 26.09 10.00
C SER A 11 11.21 25.51 8.61
N ASP A 12 11.36 24.20 8.50
CA ASP A 12 11.56 23.50 7.25
C ASP A 12 10.34 23.67 6.32
N ILE A 13 9.13 23.56 6.86
CA ILE A 13 7.91 23.73 6.09
C ILE A 13 7.69 25.19 5.66
N LEU A 14 8.01 26.16 6.51
CA LEU A 14 7.97 27.57 6.13
C LEU A 14 9.03 27.90 5.05
N ALA A 15 10.20 27.26 5.12
CA ALA A 15 11.24 27.39 4.09
C ALA A 15 10.79 26.78 2.75
N ILE A 16 10.17 25.60 2.77
CA ILE A 16 9.58 24.96 1.58
C ILE A 16 8.50 25.87 0.97
N GLY A 17 7.61 26.45 1.78
CA GLY A 17 6.56 27.37 1.32
C GLY A 17 7.08 28.65 0.66
N LYS A 18 8.32 29.04 0.93
CA LYS A 18 9.01 30.18 0.28
C LYS A 18 9.85 29.77 -0.94
N SER A 19 10.11 28.48 -1.11
CA SER A 19 10.90 27.99 -2.22
C SER A 19 10.07 27.98 -3.51
N LYS A 20 10.70 28.26 -4.65
CA LYS A 20 10.08 28.12 -5.98
C LYS A 20 9.84 26.64 -6.37
N ALA A 21 10.28 25.70 -5.54
CA ALA A 21 10.12 24.26 -5.78
C ALA A 21 8.70 23.74 -5.52
N VAL A 22 7.87 24.50 -4.78
CA VAL A 22 6.46 24.16 -4.52
C VAL A 22 5.57 25.04 -5.37
N ASN A 23 5.00 24.49 -6.41
CA ASN A 23 4.01 25.17 -7.25
C ASN A 23 2.62 24.98 -6.62
N THR A 24 2.26 25.83 -5.66
CA THR A 24 0.94 25.85 -5.04
C THR A 24 0.39 27.27 -5.01
N GLU A 25 -0.86 27.44 -5.43
CA GLU A 25 -1.59 28.69 -5.29
C GLU A 25 -2.04 28.97 -3.84
N ASN A 26 -1.97 27.95 -2.98
CA ASN A 26 -2.37 28.04 -1.60
C ASN A 26 -1.22 28.49 -0.70
N ARG A 27 -1.52 29.45 0.16
CA ARG A 27 -0.57 29.88 1.19
C ARG A 27 -0.34 28.78 2.22
N ILE A 28 0.93 28.36 2.42
CA ILE A 28 1.30 27.44 3.46
C ILE A 28 1.30 28.18 4.79
N LEU A 29 0.44 27.72 5.72
CA LEU A 29 0.34 28.23 7.10
C LEU A 29 0.83 27.16 8.05
N VAL A 30 1.70 27.56 8.97
CA VAL A 30 2.14 26.69 10.08
C VAL A 30 1.66 27.33 11.38
N GLU A 31 0.95 26.56 12.18
CA GLU A 31 0.49 26.99 13.50
C GLU A 31 1.19 26.18 14.60
N ARG A 32 1.48 26.85 15.69
CA ARG A 32 2.05 26.24 16.90
C ARG A 32 0.98 26.16 17.98
N ILE A 33 1.02 25.07 18.71
CA ILE A 33 0.19 24.91 19.91
C ILE A 33 1.01 25.29 21.15
N ASN A 34 0.49 26.14 21.99
CA ASN A 34 1.13 26.51 23.26
C ASN A 34 0.79 25.46 24.34
N LYS A 35 1.43 25.60 25.52
CA LYS A 35 1.21 24.70 26.67
C LYS A 35 -0.23 24.68 27.20
N TYR A 36 -1.06 25.64 26.81
CA TYR A 36 -2.46 25.74 27.20
C TYR A 36 -3.42 25.26 26.10
N GLY A 37 -2.89 24.77 24.97
CA GLY A 37 -3.68 24.26 23.87
C GLY A 37 -4.15 25.30 22.85
N TYR A 38 -3.71 26.58 22.96
CA TYR A 38 -4.06 27.58 21.97
C TYR A 38 -3.15 27.56 20.75
N LEU A 39 -3.74 27.78 19.58
CA LEU A 39 -3.04 27.87 18.29
C LEU A 39 -2.55 29.28 18.04
N SER A 40 -1.34 29.44 17.54
CA SER A 40 -0.77 30.69 17.07
C SER A 40 0.06 30.46 15.79
N LEU A 41 0.01 31.43 14.87
CA LEU A 41 0.82 31.37 13.66
C LEU A 41 2.31 31.39 14.00
N ALA A 42 3.07 30.46 13.43
CA ALA A 42 4.53 30.44 13.54
C ALA A 42 5.14 31.51 12.64
N ASN A 43 5.96 32.39 13.22
CA ASN A 43 6.73 33.37 12.46
C ASN A 43 8.17 32.88 12.25
N VAL A 44 8.75 33.18 11.08
CA VAL A 44 10.12 32.76 10.72
C VAL A 44 11.16 33.33 11.69
N SER A 45 10.91 34.50 12.27
CA SER A 45 11.80 35.15 13.24
C SER A 45 11.86 34.46 14.60
N GLU A 46 10.81 33.72 15.00
CA GLU A 46 10.74 33.01 16.27
C GLU A 46 11.42 31.63 16.26
N VAL A 47 11.79 31.18 15.07
CA VAL A 47 12.29 29.80 14.85
C VAL A 47 13.83 29.75 14.89
N ARG A 48 14.52 30.90 14.88
CA ARG A 48 15.98 31.00 14.98
C ARG A 48 16.40 31.28 16.42
N SER A 49 16.48 30.25 17.28
CA SER A 49 17.36 30.24 18.46
C SER A 49 18.65 29.49 18.13
N PRO A 50 19.81 29.90 18.66
CA PRO A 50 21.08 29.20 18.40
C PRO A 50 20.98 27.76 18.88
N ALA A 51 21.38 26.84 18.01
CA ALA A 51 21.39 25.42 18.29
C ALA A 51 22.30 25.09 19.48
N GLU A 52 21.74 24.52 20.53
CA GLU A 52 22.51 23.63 21.40
C GLU A 52 22.90 22.41 20.57
N LYS A 53 24.19 22.25 20.39
CA LYS A 53 24.81 21.09 19.73
C LYS A 53 24.57 19.84 20.57
N HIS A 54 23.45 19.18 20.38
CA HIS A 54 23.36 17.76 20.67
C HIS A 54 23.81 17.01 19.43
N SER A 55 24.96 16.38 19.56
CA SER A 55 25.53 15.44 18.59
C SER A 55 24.63 14.21 18.52
N HIS A 56 23.61 14.25 17.66
CA HIS A 56 22.97 13.06 17.16
C HIS A 56 23.62 12.71 15.82
N SER A 57 24.21 11.53 15.80
CA SER A 57 24.81 10.89 14.65
C SER A 57 23.97 11.08 13.38
N GLY A 58 24.53 11.77 12.42
CA GLY A 58 24.39 11.66 11.00
C GLY A 58 23.02 11.27 10.43
N TYR A 59 22.02 12.16 10.51
CA TYR A 59 20.98 12.21 9.48
C TYR A 59 21.37 13.33 8.52
N THR A 60 22.14 13.00 7.51
CA THR A 60 22.23 13.83 6.31
C THR A 60 20.82 13.91 5.71
N PRO A 61 20.27 15.12 5.44
CA PRO A 61 19.05 15.22 4.66
C PRO A 61 19.31 14.45 3.37
N ASN A 62 18.49 13.46 3.08
CA ASN A 62 18.57 12.63 1.89
C ASN A 62 18.97 13.48 0.70
N GLN A 63 20.14 13.25 0.13
CA GLN A 63 20.27 13.38 -1.31
C GLN A 63 19.08 12.61 -1.85
N GLN A 64 18.14 13.30 -2.50
CA GLN A 64 17.13 12.65 -3.31
C GLN A 64 17.93 11.75 -4.24
N MET A 65 17.97 10.47 -3.90
CA MET A 65 18.56 9.48 -4.77
C MET A 65 17.74 9.55 -6.04
N GLU A 66 18.26 10.18 -7.08
CA GLU A 66 17.59 10.24 -8.38
C GLU A 66 17.30 8.80 -8.76
N ILE A 67 16.00 8.47 -8.83
CA ILE A 67 15.55 7.14 -9.22
C ILE A 67 15.92 7.01 -10.70
N PRO A 68 16.76 6.04 -11.09
CA PRO A 68 17.11 5.85 -12.47
C PRO A 68 15.85 5.76 -13.33
N ALA A 69 15.79 6.48 -14.45
CA ALA A 69 14.59 6.56 -15.28
C ALA A 69 14.06 5.18 -15.72
N TYR A 70 14.93 4.18 -15.83
CA TYR A 70 14.56 2.80 -16.16
C TYR A 70 13.86 2.06 -15.01
N GLU A 71 13.96 2.53 -13.77
CA GLU A 71 13.27 1.95 -12.60
C GLU A 71 11.87 2.52 -12.40
N CYS A 72 11.54 3.63 -13.07
CA CYS A 72 10.23 4.25 -13.00
C CYS A 72 9.34 3.79 -14.15
N PHE A 73 8.07 3.52 -13.85
CA PHE A 73 7.04 3.38 -14.88
C PHE A 73 6.57 4.76 -15.34
N SER A 74 6.19 4.88 -16.61
CA SER A 74 5.63 6.12 -17.14
C SER A 74 4.24 6.38 -16.57
N ILE A 75 3.87 7.64 -16.38
CA ILE A 75 2.51 8.02 -16.03
C ILE A 75 1.69 8.01 -17.33
N ALA A 76 0.64 7.17 -17.37
CA ALA A 76 -0.26 7.11 -18.51
C ALA A 76 -1.49 8.00 -18.29
N ALA A 77 -1.96 8.65 -19.35
CA ALA A 77 -3.16 9.48 -19.31
C ALA A 77 -4.46 8.68 -19.46
N SER A 78 -4.39 7.45 -19.97
CA SER A 78 -5.56 6.61 -20.24
C SER A 78 -5.28 5.12 -20.10
N VAL A 79 -6.35 4.34 -19.95
CA VAL A 79 -6.27 2.88 -19.90
C VAL A 79 -5.79 2.33 -21.23
N ARG A 80 -4.79 1.43 -21.17
CA ARG A 80 -4.31 0.70 -22.33
C ARG A 80 -5.34 -0.35 -22.74
N LYS A 81 -5.83 -0.25 -23.96
CA LYS A 81 -6.79 -1.20 -24.52
C LYS A 81 -6.03 -2.43 -25.03
N VAL A 82 -6.00 -3.47 -24.25
CA VAL A 82 -5.46 -4.78 -24.65
C VAL A 82 -6.58 -5.81 -24.53
N SER A 83 -6.91 -6.44 -25.65
CA SER A 83 -7.93 -7.49 -25.71
C SER A 83 -7.30 -8.79 -26.22
N GLY A 84 -7.96 -9.90 -25.90
CA GLY A 84 -7.58 -11.23 -26.35
C GLY A 84 -7.51 -12.23 -25.20
N LYS A 85 -8.15 -13.37 -25.41
CA LYS A 85 -8.00 -14.55 -24.55
C LYS A 85 -6.68 -15.23 -24.89
N MET A 86 -6.04 -15.82 -23.89
CA MET A 86 -4.93 -16.74 -24.09
C MET A 86 -5.40 -18.13 -23.67
N SER A 87 -5.26 -19.09 -24.56
CA SER A 87 -5.52 -20.49 -24.28
C SER A 87 -4.20 -21.20 -24.01
N VAL A 88 -4.22 -22.09 -23.04
CA VAL A 88 -3.10 -23.00 -22.76
C VAL A 88 -3.57 -24.43 -22.90
N SER A 89 -2.74 -25.27 -23.45
CA SER A 89 -3.06 -26.68 -23.67
C SER A 89 -3.01 -27.52 -22.40
N SER A 90 -2.20 -27.08 -21.42
CA SER A 90 -2.07 -27.72 -20.10
C SER A 90 -1.64 -26.72 -19.03
N ILE A 91 -2.23 -26.82 -17.85
CA ILE A 91 -1.80 -26.08 -16.68
C ILE A 91 -0.82 -26.95 -15.89
N PRO A 92 0.40 -26.46 -15.63
CA PRO A 92 1.40 -27.19 -14.88
C PRO A 92 1.00 -27.30 -13.40
N GLY A 93 1.27 -28.49 -12.83
CA GLY A 93 1.05 -28.79 -11.42
C GLY A 93 2.35 -29.18 -10.72
N GLU A 94 2.22 -29.74 -9.52
CA GLU A 94 3.34 -30.24 -8.73
C GLU A 94 4.19 -31.24 -9.53
N GLY A 95 5.51 -31.12 -9.45
CA GLY A 95 6.46 -31.93 -10.18
C GLY A 95 6.76 -31.45 -11.61
N SER A 96 5.96 -30.55 -12.19
CA SER A 96 6.17 -30.02 -13.55
C SER A 96 7.46 -29.20 -13.63
N THR A 97 8.14 -29.30 -14.77
CA THR A 97 9.26 -28.44 -15.14
C THR A 97 8.78 -27.31 -16.03
N LEU A 98 9.18 -26.09 -15.71
CA LEU A 98 8.79 -24.85 -16.40
C LEU A 98 10.01 -24.10 -16.87
N THR A 99 9.80 -23.26 -17.89
CA THR A 99 10.79 -22.27 -18.31
C THR A 99 10.46 -20.91 -17.69
N ALA A 100 11.41 -20.37 -16.90
CA ALA A 100 11.36 -18.99 -16.43
C ALA A 100 12.11 -18.09 -17.40
N GLU A 101 11.50 -16.97 -17.79
CA GLU A 101 12.09 -16.00 -18.71
C GLU A 101 12.10 -14.60 -18.09
N ARG A 102 13.28 -13.98 -18.13
CA ARG A 102 13.49 -12.57 -17.76
C ARG A 102 14.48 -11.93 -18.72
N ASN A 103 14.07 -10.83 -19.39
CA ASN A 103 14.93 -10.06 -20.31
C ASN A 103 15.63 -10.96 -21.36
N GLY A 104 14.90 -11.91 -21.92
CA GLY A 104 15.41 -12.87 -22.92
C GLY A 104 16.22 -14.04 -22.35
N ASN A 105 16.60 -13.99 -21.08
CA ASN A 105 17.29 -15.11 -20.42
C ASN A 105 16.28 -16.15 -19.96
N ARG A 106 16.50 -17.41 -20.33
CA ARG A 106 15.64 -18.55 -19.99
C ARG A 106 16.36 -19.54 -19.09
N LYS A 107 15.65 -20.00 -18.05
CA LYS A 107 16.14 -21.02 -17.11
C LYS A 107 15.02 -22.01 -16.80
N LEU A 108 15.37 -23.29 -16.70
CA LEU A 108 14.45 -24.31 -16.23
C LEU A 108 14.35 -24.31 -14.71
N LEU A 109 13.17 -24.55 -14.21
CA LEU A 109 12.87 -24.77 -12.79
C LEU A 109 11.76 -25.80 -12.63
N ARG A 110 11.67 -26.41 -11.44
CA ARG A 110 10.63 -27.37 -11.11
C ARG A 110 9.68 -26.82 -10.05
N LEU A 111 8.39 -27.06 -10.21
CA LEU A 111 7.40 -26.88 -9.16
C LEU A 111 7.53 -28.02 -8.16
N VAL A 112 7.63 -27.70 -6.86
CA VAL A 112 7.92 -28.71 -5.82
C VAL A 112 6.66 -29.10 -5.09
N SER A 113 5.93 -28.14 -4.53
CA SER A 113 4.70 -28.41 -3.79
C SER A 113 3.69 -27.30 -3.98
N ALA A 114 2.42 -27.70 -4.05
CA ALA A 114 1.32 -26.76 -4.08
C ALA A 114 1.14 -26.11 -2.71
N GLY A 115 0.91 -24.80 -2.73
CA GLY A 115 0.59 -23.96 -1.59
C GLY A 115 -0.84 -23.40 -1.69
N PRO A 116 -1.10 -22.17 -1.18
CA PRO A 116 -2.40 -21.55 -1.25
C PRO A 116 -2.93 -21.43 -2.67
N SER A 117 -4.21 -21.75 -2.86
CA SER A 117 -4.95 -21.54 -4.10
C SER A 117 -6.02 -20.48 -3.88
N GLY A 118 -6.07 -19.48 -4.77
CA GLY A 118 -7.01 -18.39 -4.73
C GLY A 118 -7.90 -18.31 -5.97
N GLY A 119 -8.62 -17.20 -6.12
CA GLY A 119 -9.51 -16.93 -7.25
C GLY A 119 -8.78 -16.87 -8.59
N GLU A 120 -7.54 -16.42 -8.63
CA GLU A 120 -6.77 -16.22 -9.86
C GLU A 120 -5.84 -17.37 -10.21
N GLY A 121 -5.30 -18.09 -9.22
CA GLY A 121 -4.29 -19.12 -9.45
C GLY A 121 -3.84 -19.82 -8.19
N THR A 122 -2.82 -20.63 -8.31
CA THR A 122 -2.21 -21.42 -7.22
C THR A 122 -0.75 -21.02 -7.08
N ILE A 123 -0.29 -20.88 -5.84
CA ILE A 123 1.11 -20.63 -5.52
C ILE A 123 1.81 -21.98 -5.36
N TYR A 124 2.96 -22.13 -5.96
CA TYR A 124 3.82 -23.30 -5.81
C TYR A 124 5.18 -22.90 -5.26
N THR A 125 5.73 -23.72 -4.39
CA THR A 125 7.17 -23.66 -4.09
C THR A 125 7.94 -24.15 -5.30
N THR A 126 9.18 -23.68 -5.48
CA THR A 126 10.02 -24.03 -6.62
C THR A 126 11.31 -24.69 -6.18
N SER A 127 12.04 -25.27 -7.13
CA SER A 127 13.39 -25.80 -6.90
C SER A 127 14.42 -24.71 -6.52
N ILE A 128 14.03 -23.42 -6.57
CA ILE A 128 14.88 -22.29 -6.17
C ILE A 128 14.45 -21.85 -4.76
N PRO A 129 15.30 -21.96 -3.73
CA PRO A 129 14.98 -21.54 -2.38
C PRO A 129 14.56 -20.07 -2.32
N GLY A 130 13.50 -19.75 -1.55
CA GLY A 130 12.99 -18.39 -1.38
C GLY A 130 12.19 -17.84 -2.58
N ILE A 131 12.00 -18.62 -3.64
CA ILE A 131 11.22 -18.24 -4.82
C ILE A 131 9.98 -19.14 -4.94
N VAL A 132 8.85 -18.50 -5.24
CA VAL A 132 7.57 -19.18 -5.51
C VAL A 132 7.04 -18.81 -6.90
N ALA A 133 6.21 -19.69 -7.44
CA ALA A 133 5.52 -19.51 -8.70
C ALA A 133 4.03 -19.29 -8.47
N LYS A 134 3.45 -18.24 -9.07
CA LYS A 134 1.99 -18.08 -9.22
C LYS A 134 1.59 -18.62 -10.57
N ILE A 135 0.85 -19.72 -10.59
CA ILE A 135 0.31 -20.35 -11.80
C ILE A 135 -1.16 -19.96 -11.91
N TYR A 136 -1.53 -19.31 -12.99
CA TYR A 136 -2.89 -18.84 -13.21
C TYR A 136 -3.83 -19.97 -13.59
N LYS A 137 -5.11 -19.82 -13.22
CA LYS A 137 -6.18 -20.65 -13.77
C LYS A 137 -6.39 -20.33 -15.25
N PRO A 138 -6.81 -21.30 -16.08
CA PRO A 138 -6.96 -21.10 -17.53
C PRO A 138 -7.85 -19.90 -17.89
N GLU A 139 -8.96 -19.74 -17.19
CA GLU A 139 -9.93 -18.67 -17.41
C GLU A 139 -9.43 -17.27 -16.99
N LYS A 140 -8.31 -17.21 -16.27
CA LYS A 140 -7.67 -15.96 -15.84
C LYS A 140 -6.53 -15.52 -16.75
N LEU A 141 -6.13 -16.35 -17.68
CA LEU A 141 -5.09 -16.04 -18.66
C LEU A 141 -5.66 -15.16 -19.77
N ASN A 142 -5.06 -14.00 -19.98
CA ASN A 142 -5.42 -13.08 -21.04
C ASN A 142 -4.22 -12.25 -21.49
N ARG A 143 -4.34 -11.64 -22.67
CA ARG A 143 -3.29 -10.84 -23.30
C ARG A 143 -2.89 -9.64 -22.45
N ALA A 144 -3.86 -8.96 -21.82
CA ALA A 144 -3.58 -7.80 -20.98
C ALA A 144 -2.71 -8.16 -19.77
N LYS A 145 -2.98 -9.29 -19.11
CA LYS A 145 -2.17 -9.79 -17.99
C LYS A 145 -0.76 -10.14 -18.42
N PHE A 146 -0.60 -10.82 -19.55
CA PHE A 146 0.69 -11.15 -20.11
C PHE A 146 1.50 -9.89 -20.44
N GLU A 147 0.91 -8.90 -21.12
CA GLU A 147 1.61 -7.67 -21.50
C GLU A 147 1.96 -6.82 -20.27
N LYS A 148 1.05 -6.75 -19.28
CA LYS A 148 1.32 -6.07 -18.02
C LYS A 148 2.53 -6.69 -17.30
N LEU A 149 2.55 -8.00 -17.13
CA LEU A 149 3.67 -8.70 -16.50
C LEU A 149 4.95 -8.57 -17.31
N SER A 150 4.88 -8.65 -18.65
CA SER A 150 6.02 -8.40 -19.52
C SER A 150 6.61 -7.00 -19.31
N LEU A 151 5.76 -5.98 -19.20
CA LEU A 151 6.18 -4.63 -18.85
C LEU A 151 6.81 -4.57 -17.45
N MET A 152 6.23 -5.25 -16.46
CA MET A 152 6.80 -5.32 -15.10
C MET A 152 8.22 -5.92 -15.10
N MET A 153 8.51 -6.86 -16.03
CA MET A 153 9.86 -7.46 -16.15
C MET A 153 10.91 -6.47 -16.67
N THR A 154 10.51 -5.44 -17.44
CA THR A 154 11.44 -4.43 -17.96
C THR A 154 11.93 -3.47 -16.89
N LYS A 155 11.23 -3.37 -15.76
CA LYS A 155 11.55 -2.49 -14.64
C LYS A 155 11.90 -3.32 -13.41
N SER A 156 12.93 -2.95 -12.72
CA SER A 156 13.35 -3.64 -11.49
C SER A 156 12.80 -2.92 -10.28
N ILE A 157 11.75 -3.45 -9.67
CA ILE A 157 11.30 -3.03 -8.34
C ILE A 157 12.09 -3.83 -7.32
N ASN A 158 13.05 -3.17 -6.68
CA ASN A 158 13.89 -3.76 -5.65
C ASN A 158 13.57 -3.13 -4.29
N CYS A 159 12.51 -3.63 -3.66
CA CYS A 159 12.10 -3.24 -2.32
C CYS A 159 11.87 -4.51 -1.51
N GLU A 160 12.67 -4.70 -0.46
CA GLU A 160 12.52 -5.84 0.43
C GLU A 160 11.08 -5.95 0.94
N GLY A 161 10.52 -7.16 0.87
CA GLY A 161 9.13 -7.43 1.27
C GLY A 161 8.07 -6.97 0.25
N VAL A 162 8.43 -6.51 -0.94
CA VAL A 162 7.48 -6.36 -2.06
C VAL A 162 7.66 -7.56 -2.99
N CYS A 163 6.67 -8.45 -3.04
CA CYS A 163 6.72 -9.67 -3.86
C CYS A 163 6.41 -9.37 -5.33
N PHE A 164 7.20 -8.47 -5.92
CA PHE A 164 7.05 -8.05 -7.31
C PHE A 164 7.45 -9.18 -8.26
N PRO A 165 6.83 -9.29 -9.47
CA PRO A 165 7.16 -10.32 -10.45
C PRO A 165 8.64 -10.29 -10.84
N LEU A 166 9.28 -11.45 -10.86
CA LEU A 166 10.71 -11.62 -11.16
C LEU A 166 10.99 -12.18 -12.53
N ALA A 167 10.15 -13.10 -13.03
CA ALA A 167 10.26 -13.74 -14.33
C ALA A 167 8.91 -14.29 -14.77
N LEU A 168 8.65 -14.31 -16.07
CA LEU A 168 7.49 -14.97 -16.67
C LEU A 168 7.71 -16.49 -16.69
N LEU A 169 6.63 -17.25 -16.60
CA LEU A 169 6.66 -18.71 -16.62
C LEU A 169 5.94 -19.28 -17.83
N TYR A 170 6.57 -20.24 -18.44
CA TYR A 170 6.05 -20.96 -19.61
C TYR A 170 6.05 -22.47 -19.35
N ASN A 171 5.01 -23.14 -19.84
CA ASN A 171 4.93 -24.60 -19.80
C ASN A 171 5.86 -25.26 -20.84
N ASP A 172 5.80 -26.56 -20.95
CA ASP A 172 6.58 -27.38 -21.88
C ASP A 172 6.32 -27.07 -23.38
N LYS A 173 5.13 -26.49 -23.68
CA LYS A 173 4.75 -26.03 -25.02
C LYS A 173 5.05 -24.56 -25.27
N ASN A 174 5.83 -23.93 -24.38
CA ASN A 174 6.16 -22.52 -24.45
C ASN A 174 4.94 -21.58 -24.38
N GLU A 175 3.88 -22.00 -23.69
CA GLU A 175 2.70 -21.20 -23.43
C GLU A 175 2.84 -20.49 -22.08
N PHE A 176 2.47 -19.20 -22.01
CA PHE A 176 2.52 -18.41 -20.76
C PHE A 176 1.51 -18.95 -19.74
N VAL A 177 1.98 -19.24 -18.53
CA VAL A 177 1.16 -19.82 -17.46
C VAL A 177 1.21 -19.07 -16.13
N GLY A 178 2.15 -18.14 -15.94
CA GLY A 178 2.29 -17.45 -14.68
C GLY A 178 3.60 -16.69 -14.52
N TYR A 179 4.02 -16.46 -13.29
CA TYR A 179 5.25 -15.72 -12.99
C TYR A 179 5.91 -16.19 -11.69
N LEU A 180 7.19 -15.86 -11.55
CA LEU A 180 7.97 -16.06 -10.33
C LEU A 180 7.94 -14.79 -9.47
N MET A 181 8.00 -14.97 -8.15
CA MET A 181 8.16 -13.89 -7.16
C MET A 181 8.91 -14.40 -5.92
N ASN A 182 9.39 -13.47 -5.09
CA ASN A 182 9.92 -13.82 -3.79
C ASN A 182 8.83 -14.45 -2.91
N LYS A 183 9.23 -15.46 -2.13
CA LYS A 183 8.35 -16.06 -1.13
C LYS A 183 8.10 -15.04 -0.02
N ALA A 184 6.83 -14.76 0.25
CA ALA A 184 6.43 -13.98 1.40
C ALA A 184 6.39 -14.85 2.66
N GLU A 185 6.63 -14.19 3.80
CA GLU A 185 6.52 -14.77 5.13
C GLU A 185 5.56 -13.95 5.99
N GLY A 186 5.16 -14.50 7.12
CA GLY A 186 4.29 -13.81 8.07
C GLY A 186 2.83 -14.21 7.98
N LYS A 187 1.98 -13.42 8.65
CA LYS A 187 0.53 -13.63 8.74
C LYS A 187 -0.20 -12.42 8.19
N GLU A 188 -1.33 -12.64 7.56
CA GLU A 188 -2.18 -11.58 7.04
C GLU A 188 -2.47 -10.53 8.13
N LEU A 189 -2.24 -9.25 7.80
CA LEU A 189 -2.48 -8.11 8.71
C LEU A 189 -3.90 -8.16 9.28
N GLN A 190 -4.88 -8.49 8.45
CA GLN A 190 -6.28 -8.67 8.84
C GLN A 190 -6.44 -9.65 10.01
N ARG A 191 -5.67 -10.74 9.99
CA ARG A 191 -5.82 -11.84 10.96
C ARG A 191 -4.83 -11.78 12.12
N CYS A 192 -3.82 -10.93 12.07
CA CYS A 192 -2.81 -10.88 13.11
C CYS A 192 -2.79 -9.58 13.91
N VAL A 193 -3.22 -8.44 13.33
CA VAL A 193 -3.18 -7.12 13.98
C VAL A 193 -4.57 -6.58 14.30
N PHE A 194 -5.55 -6.73 13.38
CA PHE A 194 -6.87 -6.12 13.54
C PHE A 194 -7.76 -6.80 14.59
N ILE A 195 -7.41 -7.98 15.05
CA ILE A 195 -8.14 -8.73 16.07
C ILE A 195 -7.29 -8.77 17.34
N PRO A 196 -7.68 -8.06 18.43
CA PRO A 196 -6.85 -7.90 19.62
C PRO A 196 -6.39 -9.21 20.26
N GLN A 197 -7.26 -10.23 20.27
CA GLN A 197 -6.92 -11.55 20.80
C GLN A 197 -5.84 -12.24 19.97
N LEU A 198 -5.92 -12.10 18.63
CA LEU A 198 -4.92 -12.64 17.70
C LEU A 198 -3.63 -11.85 17.72
N LEU A 199 -3.70 -10.52 17.89
CA LEU A 199 -2.52 -9.68 18.08
C LEU A 199 -1.74 -10.14 19.31
N LYS A 200 -2.40 -10.28 20.47
CA LYS A 200 -1.76 -10.75 21.70
C LYS A 200 -1.18 -12.16 21.55
N LYS A 201 -1.88 -13.06 20.83
CA LYS A 201 -1.42 -14.43 20.58
C LYS A 201 -0.21 -14.49 19.66
N ASN A 202 -0.22 -13.72 18.57
CA ASN A 202 0.79 -13.78 17.52
C ASN A 202 2.04 -12.94 17.86
N PHE A 203 1.84 -11.84 18.60
CA PHE A 203 2.89 -10.89 18.94
C PHE A 203 2.79 -10.53 20.45
N PRO A 204 3.22 -11.44 21.34
CA PRO A 204 3.25 -11.16 22.78
C PRO A 204 4.10 -9.92 23.06
N GLY A 205 3.59 -9.00 23.88
CA GLY A 205 4.33 -7.77 24.23
C GLY A 205 4.19 -6.62 23.23
N TRP A 206 3.29 -6.73 22.23
CA TRP A 206 3.00 -5.64 21.28
C TRP A 206 2.61 -4.33 21.98
N THR A 207 3.28 -3.26 21.61
CA THR A 207 3.12 -1.93 22.19
C THR A 207 2.59 -0.92 21.15
N LYS A 208 2.30 0.30 21.60
CA LYS A 208 1.97 1.42 20.68
C LYS A 208 3.16 1.81 19.78
N VAL A 209 4.39 1.60 20.25
CA VAL A 209 5.60 1.81 19.44
C VAL A 209 5.63 0.83 18.27
N ASP A 210 5.28 -0.43 18.52
CA ASP A 210 5.22 -1.45 17.47
C ASP A 210 4.14 -1.11 16.44
N THR A 211 2.98 -0.64 16.88
CA THR A 211 1.89 -0.16 15.99
C THR A 211 2.38 0.98 15.09
N THR A 212 3.07 1.97 15.67
CA THR A 212 3.63 3.10 14.91
C THR A 212 4.71 2.64 13.96
N THR A 213 5.61 1.75 14.40
CA THR A 213 6.66 1.15 13.57
C THR A 213 6.07 0.42 12.38
N LEU A 214 5.02 -0.35 12.58
CA LEU A 214 4.30 -1.04 11.50
C LEU A 214 3.74 -0.04 10.47
N CYS A 215 3.09 1.02 10.92
CA CYS A 215 2.58 2.08 10.04
C CYS A 215 3.70 2.70 9.20
N VAL A 216 4.83 3.07 9.84
CA VAL A 216 5.99 3.65 9.15
C VAL A 216 6.61 2.66 8.14
N THR A 217 6.69 1.38 8.50
CA THR A 217 7.22 0.32 7.62
C THR A 217 6.37 0.17 6.36
N ILE A 218 5.05 0.17 6.50
CA ILE A 218 4.10 0.12 5.38
C ILE A 218 4.23 1.37 4.51
N LEU A 219 4.23 2.56 5.12
CA LEU A 219 4.34 3.84 4.41
C LEU A 219 5.65 3.98 3.63
N ARG A 220 6.77 3.48 4.15
CA ARG A 220 8.06 3.48 3.42
C ARG A 220 7.98 2.66 2.14
N LYS A 221 7.33 1.49 2.16
CA LYS A 221 7.15 0.65 0.97
C LYS A 221 6.19 1.30 -0.04
N LEU A 222 5.09 1.88 0.43
CA LEU A 222 4.16 2.63 -0.42
C LEU A 222 4.86 3.82 -1.08
N LYS A 223 5.61 4.62 -0.31
CA LYS A 223 6.41 5.72 -0.86
C LYS A 223 7.36 5.25 -1.96
N TYR A 224 8.11 4.16 -1.72
CA TYR A 224 9.02 3.58 -2.70
C TYR A 224 8.32 3.22 -4.02
N LEU A 225 7.12 2.64 -3.93
CA LEU A 225 6.33 2.26 -5.11
C LEU A 225 5.74 3.48 -5.82
N HIS A 226 5.18 4.43 -5.07
CA HIS A 226 4.62 5.68 -5.62
C HIS A 226 5.67 6.53 -6.36
N GLU A 227 6.88 6.64 -5.82
CA GLU A 227 8.00 7.32 -6.47
C GLU A 227 8.40 6.67 -7.80
N ARG A 228 8.01 5.42 -8.01
CA ARG A 228 8.23 4.65 -9.25
C ARG A 228 6.98 4.56 -10.14
N ASN A 229 5.99 5.40 -9.88
CA ASN A 229 4.70 5.42 -10.59
C ASN A 229 3.96 4.08 -10.55
N VAL A 230 4.07 3.36 -9.43
CA VAL A 230 3.32 2.13 -9.14
C VAL A 230 2.25 2.47 -8.10
N ILE A 231 0.99 2.22 -8.43
CA ILE A 231 -0.16 2.37 -7.53
C ILE A 231 -0.68 0.97 -7.20
N LEU A 232 -0.86 0.66 -5.91
CA LEU A 232 -1.38 -0.65 -5.51
C LEU A 232 -2.81 -0.86 -6.00
N GLY A 233 -3.64 0.18 -5.84
CA GLY A 233 -5.03 0.19 -6.27
C GLY A 233 -5.96 -0.60 -5.36
N ASP A 234 -5.62 -1.82 -4.96
CA ASP A 234 -6.33 -2.62 -3.95
C ASP A 234 -5.49 -2.74 -2.68
N ILE A 235 -5.46 -1.67 -1.89
CA ILE A 235 -4.89 -1.73 -0.53
C ILE A 235 -5.84 -2.57 0.32
N ASN A 236 -5.42 -3.80 0.57
CA ASN A 236 -6.19 -4.82 1.29
C ASN A 236 -5.32 -5.42 2.40
N PRO A 237 -5.76 -5.44 3.66
CA PRO A 237 -4.99 -6.01 4.76
C PRO A 237 -4.73 -7.52 4.65
N ASN A 238 -5.44 -8.24 3.77
CA ASN A 238 -5.11 -9.63 3.45
C ASN A 238 -3.90 -9.76 2.52
N ASN A 239 -3.58 -8.69 1.76
CA ASN A 239 -2.44 -8.63 0.86
C ASN A 239 -1.16 -8.08 1.53
N ILE A 240 -1.20 -7.85 2.83
CA ILE A 240 -0.07 -7.42 3.65
C ILE A 240 0.20 -8.50 4.71
N LEU A 241 1.35 -9.16 4.62
CA LEU A 241 1.76 -10.15 5.61
C LEU A 241 2.73 -9.54 6.61
N VAL A 242 2.52 -9.77 7.89
CA VAL A 242 3.31 -9.21 9.00
C VAL A 242 4.13 -10.32 9.64
N VAL A 243 5.44 -10.14 9.64
CA VAL A 243 6.41 -10.96 10.40
C VAL A 243 6.74 -10.27 11.72
N SER A 244 6.96 -8.96 11.67
CA SER A 244 7.23 -8.09 12.82
C SER A 244 6.81 -6.65 12.49
N PRO A 245 6.82 -5.72 13.45
CA PRO A 245 6.51 -4.31 13.16
C PRO A 245 7.41 -3.68 12.08
N SER A 246 8.64 -4.15 11.94
CA SER A 246 9.62 -3.65 10.96
C SER A 246 9.74 -4.51 9.71
N GLN A 247 9.06 -5.65 9.65
CA GLN A 247 9.15 -6.59 8.52
C GLN A 247 7.77 -7.01 8.04
N VAL A 248 7.39 -6.53 6.86
CA VAL A 248 6.13 -6.84 6.19
C VAL A 248 6.35 -7.22 4.74
N TYR A 249 5.44 -8.03 4.20
CA TYR A 249 5.42 -8.42 2.79
C TYR A 249 4.14 -7.94 2.12
N PHE A 250 4.28 -7.33 0.95
CA PHE A 250 3.19 -6.99 0.05
C PHE A 250 3.08 -8.09 -1.02
N VAL A 251 1.94 -8.74 -1.08
CA VAL A 251 1.65 -9.84 -2.01
C VAL A 251 0.59 -9.43 -3.04
N ASP A 252 0.32 -10.28 -4.02
CA ASP A 252 -0.65 -10.04 -5.12
C ASP A 252 -0.33 -8.81 -5.97
N THR A 253 0.95 -8.57 -6.18
CA THR A 253 1.47 -7.35 -6.83
C THR A 253 1.20 -7.30 -8.34
N ASP A 254 0.82 -8.40 -8.97
CA ASP A 254 0.40 -8.45 -10.38
C ASP A 254 -0.92 -7.70 -10.64
N SER A 255 -1.69 -7.41 -9.59
CA SER A 255 -2.87 -6.55 -9.66
C SER A 255 -2.54 -5.05 -9.75
N TYR A 256 -1.36 -4.59 -9.32
CA TYR A 256 -0.98 -3.19 -9.21
C TYR A 256 -1.16 -2.42 -10.52
N GLN A 257 -1.52 -1.14 -10.41
CA GLN A 257 -1.60 -0.27 -11.57
C GLN A 257 -0.21 0.23 -11.97
N ILE A 258 0.13 0.04 -13.23
CA ILE A 258 1.37 0.54 -13.85
C ILE A 258 1.08 1.01 -15.27
N GLU A 259 1.61 2.16 -15.63
CA GLU A 259 1.47 2.80 -16.96
C GLU A 259 0.05 2.73 -17.54
N GLY A 260 -0.53 2.36 -18.35
CA GLY A 260 -1.94 2.27 -18.77
C GLY A 260 -2.66 1.00 -18.30
N PHE A 261 -2.02 0.13 -17.53
CA PHE A 261 -2.68 -1.06 -16.98
C PHE A 261 -3.30 -0.74 -15.62
N PRO A 262 -4.63 -0.72 -15.50
CA PRO A 262 -5.32 -0.44 -14.25
C PRO A 262 -5.15 -1.58 -13.24
N CYS A 263 -5.43 -1.28 -11.95
CA CYS A 263 -5.75 -2.30 -10.96
C CYS A 263 -7.23 -2.70 -11.11
N PRO A 264 -7.56 -3.93 -11.53
CA PRO A 264 -8.92 -4.31 -11.87
C PRO A 264 -9.78 -4.68 -10.66
N VAL A 265 -9.22 -4.65 -9.47
CA VAL A 265 -9.85 -5.08 -8.21
C VAL A 265 -9.86 -3.95 -7.19
N GLY A 266 -10.68 -4.09 -6.16
CA GLY A 266 -10.75 -3.14 -5.06
C GLY A 266 -11.60 -3.67 -3.92
N THR A 267 -11.26 -3.27 -2.70
CA THR A 267 -11.95 -3.66 -1.47
C THR A 267 -12.78 -2.46 -0.99
N ILE A 268 -14.07 -2.63 -0.84
CA ILE A 268 -15.06 -1.56 -0.57
C ILE A 268 -14.59 -0.59 0.51
N ASN A 269 -14.20 -1.09 1.67
CA ASN A 269 -13.79 -0.26 2.81
C ASN A 269 -12.55 0.60 2.56
N TYR A 270 -11.73 0.22 1.58
CA TYR A 270 -10.49 0.90 1.20
C TYR A 270 -10.60 1.61 -0.16
N THR A 271 -11.80 1.67 -0.73
CA THR A 271 -12.05 2.33 -2.02
C THR A 271 -12.52 3.77 -1.78
N ALA A 272 -11.88 4.73 -2.43
CA ALA A 272 -12.22 6.15 -2.30
C ALA A 272 -13.65 6.45 -2.78
N PRO A 273 -14.35 7.43 -2.17
CA PRO A 273 -15.75 7.71 -2.44
C PRO A 273 -16.04 7.98 -3.91
N GLU A 274 -15.19 8.69 -4.61
CA GLU A 274 -15.37 9.10 -6.00
C GLU A 274 -15.21 7.96 -7.01
N ILE A 275 -14.70 6.81 -6.59
CA ILE A 275 -14.54 5.61 -7.43
C ILE A 275 -15.35 4.40 -6.93
N GLN A 276 -16.17 4.58 -5.90
CA GLN A 276 -17.13 3.56 -5.49
C GLN A 276 -18.10 3.23 -6.65
N ARG A 277 -18.56 1.99 -6.72
CA ARG A 277 -19.50 1.49 -7.74
C ARG A 277 -19.00 1.58 -9.19
N LYS A 278 -17.73 1.92 -9.43
CA LYS A 278 -17.16 1.95 -10.79
C LYS A 278 -16.53 0.62 -11.16
N GLU A 279 -16.48 0.35 -12.47
CA GLU A 279 -15.72 -0.77 -13.01
C GLU A 279 -14.22 -0.44 -12.97
N TYR A 280 -13.47 -1.06 -12.07
CA TYR A 280 -12.07 -0.71 -11.78
C TYR A 280 -11.11 -0.94 -12.94
N SER A 281 -11.46 -1.82 -13.88
CA SER A 281 -10.67 -2.06 -15.09
C SER A 281 -10.82 -0.95 -16.14
N SER A 282 -11.81 -0.04 -15.98
CA SER A 282 -12.15 0.97 -16.99
C SER A 282 -11.45 2.31 -16.85
N PHE A 283 -10.73 2.55 -15.74
CA PHE A 283 -10.04 3.81 -15.47
C PHE A 283 -8.72 3.60 -14.72
N LEU A 284 -7.88 4.62 -14.71
CA LEU A 284 -6.67 4.67 -13.89
C LEU A 284 -6.95 5.41 -12.59
N ARG A 285 -6.57 4.80 -11.48
CA ARG A 285 -6.61 5.44 -10.16
C ARG A 285 -5.55 6.54 -10.07
N THR A 286 -5.87 7.58 -9.32
CA THR A 286 -4.94 8.63 -8.93
C THR A 286 -4.30 8.33 -7.59
N LEU A 287 -3.21 9.03 -7.24
CA LEU A 287 -2.66 8.97 -5.88
C LEU A 287 -3.66 9.43 -4.83
N GLY A 288 -4.60 10.34 -5.17
CA GLY A 288 -5.69 10.73 -4.25
C GLY A 288 -6.57 9.55 -3.85
N ASN A 289 -6.96 8.70 -4.84
CA ASN A 289 -7.72 7.49 -4.54
C ASN A 289 -6.93 6.52 -3.64
N GLU A 290 -5.63 6.39 -3.89
CA GLU A 290 -4.73 5.53 -3.11
C GLU A 290 -4.56 6.07 -1.68
N TYR A 291 -4.42 7.38 -1.49
CA TYR A 291 -4.26 7.99 -0.16
C TYR A 291 -5.49 7.81 0.73
N PHE A 292 -6.70 7.77 0.17
CA PHE A 292 -7.89 7.40 0.94
C PHE A 292 -7.76 5.97 1.49
N ALA A 293 -7.32 5.03 0.67
CA ALA A 293 -7.11 3.63 1.07
C ALA A 293 -6.00 3.52 2.13
N VAL A 294 -4.90 4.26 1.95
CA VAL A 294 -3.79 4.32 2.93
C VAL A 294 -4.29 4.87 4.27
N ALA A 295 -5.02 5.99 4.26
CA ALA A 295 -5.55 6.59 5.48
C ALA A 295 -6.49 5.62 6.22
N THR A 296 -7.35 4.92 5.49
CA THR A 296 -8.23 3.89 6.06
C THR A 296 -7.43 2.74 6.67
N LEU A 297 -6.39 2.28 5.98
CA LEU A 297 -5.51 1.21 6.49
C LEU A 297 -4.81 1.63 7.79
N LEU A 298 -4.22 2.83 7.81
CA LEU A 298 -3.55 3.35 9.01
C LEU A 298 -4.53 3.53 10.17
N PHE A 299 -5.74 4.04 9.87
CA PHE A 299 -6.81 4.12 10.86
C PHE A 299 -7.09 2.75 11.48
N MET A 300 -7.23 1.70 10.66
CA MET A 300 -7.52 0.35 11.11
C MET A 300 -6.35 -0.29 11.89
N ILE A 301 -5.12 0.08 11.58
CA ILE A 301 -3.94 -0.38 12.35
C ILE A 301 -3.90 0.28 13.73
N MET A 302 -4.17 1.58 13.80
CA MET A 302 -4.12 2.36 15.05
C MET A 302 -5.35 2.12 15.94
N LEU A 303 -6.50 1.87 15.33
CA LEU A 303 -7.79 1.62 15.97
C LEU A 303 -8.41 0.33 15.41
N PRO A 304 -7.82 -0.83 15.72
CA PRO A 304 -8.27 -2.09 15.14
C PRO A 304 -9.70 -2.41 15.55
N GLY A 305 -10.51 -2.84 14.58
CA GLY A 305 -11.84 -3.38 14.80
C GLY A 305 -12.91 -2.88 13.84
N LYS A 306 -13.19 -1.59 13.76
CA LYS A 306 -14.25 -1.05 12.91
C LYS A 306 -13.70 -0.06 11.90
N PRO A 307 -14.01 -0.21 10.60
CA PRO A 307 -13.68 0.76 9.58
C PRO A 307 -14.23 2.16 9.90
N PRO A 308 -13.58 3.24 9.42
CA PRO A 308 -13.93 4.62 9.79
C PRO A 308 -15.35 5.02 9.41
N TYR A 309 -15.94 4.39 8.40
CA TYR A 309 -17.32 4.64 7.93
C TYR A 309 -18.30 3.54 8.32
N SER A 310 -17.97 2.71 9.31
CA SER A 310 -18.86 1.68 9.85
C SER A 310 -19.75 2.27 10.92
N LEU A 311 -21.00 2.59 10.56
CA LEU A 311 -21.98 3.16 11.48
C LEU A 311 -22.71 2.05 12.25
N GLN A 312 -23.19 2.38 13.45
CA GLN A 312 -24.09 1.54 14.22
C GLN A 312 -25.46 1.46 13.51
N GLY A 313 -26.07 0.27 13.45
CA GLY A 313 -27.38 0.06 12.84
C GLY A 313 -27.36 -0.54 11.44
N GLY A 314 -26.19 -0.93 10.90
CA GLY A 314 -26.09 -1.77 9.70
C GLY A 314 -26.38 -1.04 8.38
N GLU A 315 -26.12 0.23 8.29
CA GLU A 315 -26.23 0.99 7.06
C GLU A 315 -25.24 0.54 5.98
N ASN A 316 -25.57 0.87 4.73
CA ASN A 316 -24.73 0.48 3.59
C ASN A 316 -23.38 1.18 3.65
N GLN A 317 -22.31 0.41 3.80
CA GLN A 317 -20.93 0.90 3.92
C GLN A 317 -20.51 1.77 2.72
N ILE A 318 -20.96 1.45 1.52
CA ILE A 318 -20.64 2.23 0.31
C ILE A 318 -21.27 3.62 0.41
N ASP A 319 -22.54 3.71 0.82
CA ASP A 319 -23.23 4.97 0.96
C ASP A 319 -22.61 5.84 2.06
N ASN A 320 -22.23 5.25 3.19
CA ASN A 320 -21.53 5.95 4.25
C ASN A 320 -20.19 6.55 3.76
N ILE A 321 -19.43 5.80 2.94
CA ILE A 321 -18.18 6.29 2.34
C ILE A 321 -18.46 7.43 1.35
N ILE A 322 -19.45 7.27 0.45
CA ILE A 322 -19.80 8.28 -0.55
C ILE A 322 -20.26 9.58 0.12
N ASN A 323 -21.07 9.49 1.18
CA ASN A 323 -21.59 10.64 1.92
C ASN A 323 -20.53 11.27 2.85
N GLY A 324 -19.43 10.59 3.12
CA GLY A 324 -18.45 11.02 4.11
C GLY A 324 -18.93 10.88 5.56
N ASP A 325 -19.81 9.94 5.83
CA ASP A 325 -20.42 9.67 7.15
C ASP A 325 -19.40 9.01 8.09
N PHE A 326 -18.41 9.77 8.51
CA PHE A 326 -17.36 9.30 9.41
C PHE A 326 -17.92 8.96 10.79
N ALA A 327 -17.76 7.71 11.19
CA ALA A 327 -18.39 7.16 12.40
C ALA A 327 -18.01 7.87 13.71
N TYR A 328 -16.83 8.49 13.76
CA TYR A 328 -16.29 9.16 14.96
C TYR A 328 -16.35 10.68 14.87
N ALA A 329 -17.06 11.24 13.90
CA ALA A 329 -17.24 12.69 13.80
C ALA A 329 -17.94 13.24 15.06
N SER A 330 -17.57 14.46 15.47
CA SER A 330 -18.14 15.15 16.63
C SER A 330 -18.81 16.47 16.25
N GLY A 331 -19.62 17.02 17.17
CA GLY A 331 -20.34 18.27 16.97
C GLY A 331 -21.40 18.18 15.88
N SER A 332 -21.53 19.21 15.06
CA SER A 332 -22.54 19.30 13.98
C SER A 332 -22.37 18.24 12.86
N ARG A 333 -21.20 17.62 12.77
CA ARG A 333 -20.92 16.53 11.81
C ARG A 333 -21.11 15.12 12.39
N SER A 334 -21.53 15.03 13.65
CA SER A 334 -21.77 13.73 14.28
C SER A 334 -22.99 13.07 13.69
N THR A 335 -22.86 11.82 13.25
CA THR A 335 -23.99 11.00 12.82
C THR A 335 -24.82 10.49 13.99
N GLY A 336 -24.30 10.58 15.22
CA GLY A 336 -24.89 9.93 16.40
C GLY A 336 -24.78 8.41 16.42
N LYS A 337 -24.21 7.80 15.36
CA LYS A 337 -24.18 6.35 15.13
C LYS A 337 -22.77 5.75 15.26
N ALA A 338 -21.91 6.39 16.06
CA ALA A 338 -20.57 5.84 16.32
C ALA A 338 -20.67 4.46 16.98
N PRO A 339 -19.77 3.52 16.65
CA PRO A 339 -19.72 2.21 17.29
C PRO A 339 -19.64 2.37 18.81
N GLU A 340 -20.43 1.56 19.53
CA GLU A 340 -20.44 1.55 20.99
C GLU A 340 -19.21 0.88 21.60
N GLY A 341 -18.96 1.15 22.87
CA GLY A 341 -17.96 0.49 23.67
C GLY A 341 -16.54 1.00 23.46
N MET A 342 -15.59 0.09 23.41
CA MET A 342 -14.16 0.35 23.43
C MET A 342 -13.67 1.25 22.27
N TRP A 343 -14.30 1.20 21.11
CA TRP A 343 -13.91 1.95 19.91
C TRP A 343 -14.04 3.46 20.07
N ARG A 344 -15.17 3.91 20.64
CA ARG A 344 -15.39 5.33 20.96
C ARG A 344 -14.34 5.83 21.96
N PHE A 345 -14.05 5.01 22.95
CA PHE A 345 -13.05 5.31 23.96
C PHE A 345 -11.64 5.37 23.35
N CYS A 346 -11.26 4.39 22.52
CA CYS A 346 -9.96 4.39 21.85
C CYS A 346 -9.76 5.63 20.96
N TRP A 347 -10.80 6.06 20.21
CA TRP A 347 -10.74 7.26 19.39
C TRP A 347 -10.47 8.52 20.23
N SER A 348 -11.14 8.67 21.37
CA SER A 348 -10.94 9.82 22.25
C SER A 348 -9.53 9.90 22.86
N HIS A 349 -8.78 8.80 22.87
CA HIS A 349 -7.42 8.73 23.38
C HIS A 349 -6.33 8.94 22.30
N LEU A 350 -6.70 9.08 21.06
CA LEU A 350 -5.75 9.47 20.02
C LEU A 350 -5.37 10.94 20.20
N PRO A 351 -4.11 11.29 19.94
CA PRO A 351 -3.71 12.69 19.88
C PRO A 351 -4.56 13.46 18.87
N ARG A 352 -4.97 14.70 19.20
CA ARG A 352 -5.86 15.51 18.34
C ARG A 352 -5.28 15.88 16.97
N TYR A 353 -3.98 15.69 16.78
CA TYR A 353 -3.29 15.94 15.49
C TYR A 353 -3.18 14.69 14.59
N LEU A 354 -3.69 13.56 15.04
CA LEU A 354 -3.89 12.35 14.21
C LEU A 354 -5.31 12.31 13.67
#